data_1935912dc73ad0175da558c898e7fb2d
#
_entry.id   1935912dc73ad0175da558c898e7fb2d
#
_cell.length_a   1.000
_cell.length_b   1.000
_cell.length_c   1.000
_cell.angle_alpha   90.00
_cell.angle_beta   90.00
_cell.angle_gamma   90.00
#
_symmetry.space_group_name_H-M   'P 1'
#
loop_
_entity.id
_entity.type
_entity.pdbx_description
1 polymer ?
#
loop_
_entity_poly.entity_id
_entity_poly.type
_entity_poly.pdbx_seq_one_letter_code
_entity_poly.pdbx_strand_id
1 'polypeptide(L)'
;MCIRDWVWGGKQFDEQPVFSVYNMGGIRSNLAKGKVTVGDVNDMAPFENKICFLTLTGDKVLELFQQIAHRGGEGLSSAVRMVITKEGKLMNVTINGEPVDPQKSYRIATLDYLAEGNDQLVAFKSGTDVLAPKQRENNVRYIIMNYFRAMMAQGKEVESKIEGRCVVVNE
;
A
#
# COMPACT_ATOMS: atom_id res chain seq x y z
N MET A 1 13.14 -0.32 6.81
CA MET A 1 11.98 0.52 6.46
C MET A 1 11.86 0.48 4.94
N CYS A 2 10.74 0.08 4.38
CA CYS A 2 10.60 0.00 2.93
C CYS A 2 10.00 1.30 2.35
N ILE A 3 10.12 1.51 1.03
CA ILE A 3 9.54 2.67 0.32
C ILE A 3 8.10 2.88 0.73
N ARG A 4 7.32 1.81 0.78
CA ARG A 4 5.91 1.81 1.16
C ARG A 4 5.68 2.42 2.53
N ASP A 5 6.47 2.00 3.54
CA ASP A 5 6.30 2.49 4.92
C ASP A 5 6.76 3.95 5.06
N TRP A 6 7.71 4.39 4.25
CA TRP A 6 8.17 5.78 4.22
C TRP A 6 7.16 6.71 3.54
N VAL A 7 6.65 6.31 2.38
CA VAL A 7 5.63 7.05 1.62
C VAL A 7 4.36 7.22 2.45
N TRP A 8 3.96 6.17 3.14
CA TRP A 8 2.72 6.12 3.88
C TRP A 8 2.85 6.60 5.34
N GLY A 9 4.05 6.95 5.79
CA GLY A 9 4.31 7.45 7.15
C GLY A 9 3.75 8.85 7.45
N GLY A 10 2.98 9.43 6.53
CA GLY A 10 2.17 10.62 6.76
C GLY A 10 2.90 11.95 6.98
N LYS A 11 4.19 11.93 7.20
CA LYS A 11 4.96 13.15 7.55
C LYS A 11 4.85 14.30 6.56
N GLN A 12 4.54 13.98 5.31
CA GLN A 12 4.37 14.97 4.24
C GLN A 12 2.97 15.59 4.24
N PHE A 13 1.97 14.92 4.87
CA PHE A 13 0.56 15.27 4.76
C PHE A 13 -0.14 15.56 6.09
N ASP A 14 0.59 15.55 7.20
CA ASP A 14 0.00 15.60 8.56
C ASP A 14 -1.05 14.49 8.80
N GLU A 15 -0.86 13.34 8.14
CA GLU A 15 -1.74 12.17 8.22
C GLU A 15 -1.05 11.03 8.96
N GLN A 16 -1.82 10.25 9.71
CA GLN A 16 -1.32 9.10 10.47
C GLN A 16 -2.10 7.83 10.09
N PRO A 17 -1.89 7.28 8.88
CA PRO A 17 -2.57 6.06 8.48
C PRO A 17 -2.13 4.87 9.34
N VAL A 18 -3.09 4.04 9.72
CA VAL A 18 -2.84 2.83 10.51
C VAL A 18 -2.17 1.76 9.64
N PHE A 19 -2.57 1.68 8.37
CA PHE A 19 -1.93 0.82 7.37
C PHE A 19 -2.09 1.39 5.96
N SER A 20 -1.41 0.77 5.00
CA SER A 20 -1.54 1.14 3.60
C SER A 20 -1.74 -0.06 2.70
N VAL A 21 -2.40 0.20 1.56
CA VAL A 21 -2.61 -0.76 0.48
C VAL A 21 -2.14 -0.18 -0.85
N TYR A 22 -1.36 -0.95 -1.59
CA TYR A 22 -0.92 -0.64 -2.94
C TYR A 22 -1.20 -1.83 -3.86
N ASN A 23 -1.77 -1.60 -5.04
CA ASN A 23 -2.03 -2.69 -5.98
C ASN A 23 -0.76 -3.17 -6.67
N MET A 24 -0.55 -4.47 -6.67
CA MET A 24 0.61 -5.09 -7.35
C MET A 24 0.59 -4.86 -8.86
N GLY A 25 -0.60 -4.75 -9.46
CA GLY A 25 -0.77 -4.40 -10.88
C GLY A 25 -0.24 -3.02 -11.26
N GLY A 26 -0.03 -2.14 -10.29
CA GLY A 26 0.59 -0.82 -10.49
C GLY A 26 2.11 -0.88 -10.67
N ILE A 27 2.75 -2.01 -10.33
CA ILE A 27 4.19 -2.24 -10.51
C ILE A 27 4.40 -2.98 -11.82
N ARG A 28 5.03 -2.33 -12.80
CA ARG A 28 5.11 -2.83 -14.18
C ARG A 28 6.49 -3.36 -14.58
N SER A 29 7.53 -3.02 -13.83
CA SER A 29 8.87 -3.58 -14.02
C SER A 29 9.61 -3.74 -12.68
N ASN A 30 10.66 -4.55 -12.69
CA ASN A 30 11.54 -4.71 -11.54
C ASN A 30 12.68 -3.67 -11.58
N LEU A 31 13.12 -3.23 -10.42
CA LEU A 31 14.36 -2.47 -10.29
C LEU A 31 15.53 -3.44 -10.16
N ALA A 32 16.48 -3.37 -11.08
CA ALA A 32 17.70 -4.16 -11.01
C ALA A 32 18.60 -3.69 -9.84
N LYS A 33 19.44 -4.60 -9.33
CA LYS A 33 20.45 -4.24 -8.35
C LYS A 33 21.47 -3.27 -8.99
N GLY A 34 21.77 -2.19 -8.28
CA GLY A 34 22.74 -1.18 -8.70
C GLY A 34 22.14 0.22 -8.74
N LYS A 35 22.63 1.05 -9.66
CA LYS A 35 22.15 2.43 -9.82
C LYS A 35 20.74 2.45 -10.41
N VAL A 36 19.81 3.09 -9.68
CA VAL A 36 18.44 3.32 -10.14
C VAL A 36 18.33 4.71 -10.76
N THR A 37 17.81 4.78 -11.96
CA THR A 37 17.59 6.03 -12.70
C THR A 37 16.12 6.49 -12.62
N VAL A 38 15.87 7.74 -13.04
CA VAL A 38 14.49 8.25 -13.18
C VAL A 38 13.69 7.42 -14.20
N GLY A 39 14.36 6.95 -15.27
CA GLY A 39 13.73 6.07 -16.26
C GLY A 39 13.27 4.77 -15.64
N ASP A 40 14.11 4.11 -14.84
CA ASP A 40 13.75 2.84 -14.18
C ASP A 40 12.53 3.01 -13.25
N VAL A 41 12.43 4.14 -12.54
CA VAL A 41 11.26 4.44 -11.70
C VAL A 41 10.00 4.70 -12.55
N ASN A 42 10.14 5.39 -13.69
CA ASN A 42 9.01 5.60 -14.60
C ASN A 42 8.53 4.28 -15.21
N ASP A 43 9.43 3.38 -15.58
CA ASP A 43 9.08 2.07 -16.13
C ASP A 43 8.43 1.16 -15.07
N MET A 44 8.89 1.26 -13.82
CA MET A 44 8.29 0.54 -12.69
C MET A 44 6.90 1.06 -12.32
N ALA A 45 6.70 2.39 -12.28
CA ALA A 45 5.46 3.05 -11.88
C ALA A 45 4.99 4.04 -12.96
N PRO A 46 4.51 3.56 -14.14
CA PRO A 46 4.18 4.42 -15.28
C PRO A 46 2.89 5.22 -15.11
N PHE A 47 2.04 4.82 -14.17
CA PHE A 47 0.75 5.46 -13.95
C PHE A 47 0.89 6.78 -13.16
N GLU A 48 -0.04 7.71 -13.40
CA GLU A 48 -0.09 8.98 -12.69
C GLU A 48 -0.94 8.95 -11.42
N ASN A 49 -0.96 7.79 -10.76
CA ASN A 49 -1.69 7.60 -9.52
C ASN A 49 -1.07 8.45 -8.40
N LYS A 50 -1.93 9.06 -7.61
CA LYS A 50 -1.54 9.89 -6.47
C LYS A 50 -1.90 9.21 -5.16
N ILE A 51 -1.18 9.59 -4.12
CA ILE A 51 -1.53 9.16 -2.76
C ILE A 51 -2.93 9.64 -2.41
N CYS A 52 -3.67 8.79 -1.71
CA CYS A 52 -4.99 9.08 -1.18
C CYS A 52 -5.11 8.52 0.24
N PHE A 53 -5.76 9.27 1.11
CA PHE A 53 -6.08 8.86 2.47
C PHE A 53 -7.59 8.82 2.63
N LEU A 54 -8.09 7.81 3.30
CA LEU A 54 -9.51 7.65 3.60
C LEU A 54 -9.71 6.86 4.89
N THR A 55 -10.89 6.95 5.46
CA THR A 55 -11.28 6.20 6.67
C THR A 55 -12.30 5.14 6.31
N LEU A 56 -12.07 3.89 6.72
CA LEU A 56 -13.03 2.80 6.65
C LEU A 56 -13.41 2.32 8.04
N THR A 57 -14.65 1.89 8.20
CA THR A 57 -15.09 1.12 9.38
C THR A 57 -14.47 -0.27 9.35
N GLY A 58 -14.31 -0.92 10.50
CA GLY A 58 -13.60 -2.19 10.59
C GLY A 58 -14.30 -3.33 9.84
N ASP A 59 -15.63 -3.32 9.74
CA ASP A 59 -16.38 -4.24 8.87
C ASP A 59 -15.97 -4.07 7.40
N LYS A 60 -15.80 -2.82 6.92
CA LYS A 60 -15.33 -2.53 5.57
C LYS A 60 -13.84 -2.84 5.38
N VAL A 61 -13.04 -2.73 6.42
CA VAL A 61 -11.65 -3.19 6.40
C VAL A 61 -11.58 -4.71 6.26
N LEU A 62 -12.42 -5.46 6.95
CA LEU A 62 -12.51 -6.92 6.78
C LEU A 62 -12.97 -7.30 5.36
N GLU A 63 -13.96 -6.59 4.82
CA GLU A 63 -14.39 -6.76 3.42
C GLU A 63 -13.23 -6.48 2.45
N LEU A 64 -12.47 -5.41 2.67
CA LEU A 64 -11.29 -5.08 1.88
C LEU A 64 -10.26 -6.20 1.89
N PHE A 65 -9.94 -6.77 3.06
CA PHE A 65 -8.99 -7.87 3.16
C PHE A 65 -9.49 -9.16 2.51
N GLN A 66 -10.80 -9.42 2.50
CA GLN A 66 -11.39 -10.52 1.73
C GLN A 66 -11.21 -10.31 0.23
N GLN A 67 -11.43 -9.08 -0.27
CA GLN A 67 -11.20 -8.72 -1.67
C GLN A 67 -9.72 -8.85 -2.04
N ILE A 68 -8.81 -8.41 -1.18
CA ILE A 68 -7.36 -8.59 -1.36
C ILE A 68 -7.00 -10.08 -1.40
N ALA A 69 -7.58 -10.91 -0.52
CA ALA A 69 -7.37 -12.35 -0.52
C ALA A 69 -7.81 -12.99 -1.83
N HIS A 70 -9.00 -12.63 -2.31
CA HIS A 70 -9.54 -13.13 -3.58
C HIS A 70 -8.64 -12.81 -4.79
N ARG A 71 -7.89 -11.73 -4.73
CA ARG A 71 -6.91 -11.33 -5.75
C ARG A 71 -5.54 -12.01 -5.59
N GLY A 72 -5.35 -12.84 -4.57
CA GLY A 72 -4.07 -13.50 -4.28
C GLY A 72 -3.08 -12.63 -3.49
N GLY A 73 -3.54 -11.51 -2.93
CA GLY A 73 -2.75 -10.58 -2.16
C GLY A 73 -2.42 -9.29 -2.90
N GLU A 74 -2.07 -8.25 -2.14
CA GLU A 74 -1.66 -6.93 -2.65
C GLU A 74 -0.49 -6.38 -1.82
N GLY A 75 0.04 -5.23 -2.20
CA GLY A 75 1.08 -4.54 -1.44
C GLY A 75 0.54 -3.97 -0.13
N LEU A 76 1.01 -4.48 1.00
CA LEU A 76 0.58 -4.08 2.34
C LEU A 76 1.73 -3.43 3.12
N SER A 77 1.43 -2.45 3.99
CA SER A 77 2.42 -1.86 4.90
C SER A 77 2.86 -2.85 5.98
N SER A 78 3.94 -2.53 6.70
CA SER A 78 4.53 -3.38 7.74
C SER A 78 3.60 -3.66 8.92
N ALA A 79 2.60 -2.81 9.12
CA ALA A 79 1.58 -2.99 10.15
C ALA A 79 0.70 -4.25 9.94
N VAL A 80 0.55 -4.70 8.68
CA VAL A 80 -0.37 -5.79 8.34
C VAL A 80 0.34 -7.13 8.30
N ARG A 81 -0.32 -8.15 8.84
CA ARG A 81 -0.02 -9.57 8.62
C ARG A 81 -1.28 -10.28 8.17
N MET A 82 -1.20 -10.97 7.05
CA MET A 82 -2.35 -11.59 6.39
C MET A 82 -2.00 -13.01 5.95
N VAL A 83 -2.91 -13.94 6.17
CA VAL A 83 -2.81 -15.34 5.71
C VAL A 83 -4.00 -15.63 4.82
N ILE A 84 -3.73 -16.12 3.63
CA ILE A 84 -4.75 -16.47 2.62
C ILE A 84 -4.52 -17.87 2.08
N THR A 85 -5.55 -18.51 1.54
CA THR A 85 -5.41 -19.76 0.79
C THR A 85 -5.07 -19.50 -0.68
N LYS A 86 -4.66 -20.53 -1.39
CA LYS A 86 -4.45 -20.46 -2.85
C LYS A 86 -5.73 -20.14 -3.63
N GLU A 87 -6.87 -20.51 -3.08
CA GLU A 87 -8.21 -20.27 -3.63
C GLU A 87 -8.70 -18.83 -3.37
N GLY A 88 -7.88 -18.01 -2.68
CA GLY A 88 -8.20 -16.61 -2.40
C GLY A 88 -9.10 -16.39 -1.18
N LYS A 89 -9.11 -17.33 -0.23
CA LYS A 89 -9.86 -17.17 1.02
C LYS A 89 -9.00 -16.51 2.10
N LEU A 90 -9.54 -15.52 2.78
CA LEU A 90 -8.90 -14.91 3.94
C LEU A 90 -8.98 -15.85 5.15
N MET A 91 -7.83 -16.26 5.66
CA MET A 91 -7.74 -17.12 6.86
C MET A 91 -7.53 -16.32 8.13
N ASN A 92 -6.66 -15.32 8.07
CA ASN A 92 -6.37 -14.45 9.20
C ASN A 92 -5.84 -13.10 8.71
N VAL A 93 -6.13 -12.04 9.46
CA VAL A 93 -5.52 -10.74 9.28
C VAL A 93 -5.38 -10.01 10.61
N THR A 94 -4.22 -9.39 10.81
CA THR A 94 -3.96 -8.52 11.96
C THR A 94 -3.36 -7.20 11.50
N ILE A 95 -3.62 -6.15 12.26
CA ILE A 95 -3.05 -4.81 12.09
C ILE A 95 -2.33 -4.45 13.38
N ASN A 96 -1.03 -4.18 13.32
CA ASN A 96 -0.16 -3.96 14.49
C ASN A 96 -0.22 -5.11 15.52
N GLY A 97 -0.41 -6.35 15.04
CA GLY A 97 -0.51 -7.54 15.89
C GLY A 97 -1.91 -7.84 16.44
N GLU A 98 -2.85 -6.93 16.29
CA GLU A 98 -4.22 -7.08 16.80
C GLU A 98 -5.19 -7.48 15.69
N PRO A 99 -6.20 -8.31 15.97
CA PRO A 99 -7.29 -8.56 15.04
C PRO A 99 -8.02 -7.27 14.65
N VAL A 100 -8.58 -7.24 13.44
CA VAL A 100 -9.40 -6.12 13.01
C VAL A 100 -10.70 -6.08 13.82
N ASP A 101 -10.95 -4.96 14.49
CA ASP A 101 -12.16 -4.72 15.26
C ASP A 101 -13.24 -4.10 14.35
N PRO A 102 -14.36 -4.80 14.08
CA PRO A 102 -15.40 -4.32 13.18
C PRO A 102 -16.02 -2.97 13.60
N GLN A 103 -15.93 -2.62 14.89
CA GLN A 103 -16.55 -1.41 15.44
C GLN A 103 -15.62 -0.19 15.41
N LYS A 104 -14.35 -0.37 15.10
CA LYS A 104 -13.38 0.73 15.00
C LYS A 104 -13.34 1.32 13.61
N SER A 105 -12.82 2.54 13.53
CA SER A 105 -12.47 3.19 12.27
C SER A 105 -10.95 3.14 12.06
N TYR A 106 -10.55 2.94 10.80
CA TYR A 106 -9.15 2.82 10.42
C TYR A 106 -8.81 3.86 9.35
N ARG A 107 -7.82 4.72 9.63
CA ARG A 107 -7.25 5.63 8.65
C ARG A 107 -6.29 4.88 7.74
N ILE A 108 -6.50 4.93 6.42
CA ILE A 108 -5.80 4.12 5.43
C ILE A 108 -5.16 5.04 4.40
N ALA A 109 -3.93 4.72 4.01
CA ALA A 109 -3.28 5.31 2.86
C ALA A 109 -3.35 4.35 1.66
N THR A 110 -3.73 4.86 0.51
CA THR A 110 -3.86 4.10 -0.73
C THR A 110 -3.62 5.00 -1.94
N LEU A 111 -4.04 4.59 -3.12
CA LEU A 111 -4.02 5.36 -4.35
C LEU A 111 -5.39 5.96 -4.62
N ASP A 112 -5.43 7.12 -5.29
CA ASP A 112 -6.67 7.70 -5.82
C ASP A 112 -7.43 6.69 -6.71
N TYR A 113 -6.71 5.96 -7.55
CA TYR A 113 -7.24 4.88 -8.38
C TYR A 113 -7.95 3.78 -7.56
N LEU A 114 -7.36 3.34 -6.45
CA LEU A 114 -7.93 2.31 -5.59
C LEU A 114 -9.09 2.85 -4.72
N ALA A 115 -9.00 4.11 -4.29
CA ALA A 115 -10.07 4.77 -3.54
C ALA A 115 -11.39 4.81 -4.32
N GLU A 116 -11.34 4.81 -5.65
CA GLU A 116 -12.50 4.69 -6.54
C GLU A 116 -13.06 3.26 -6.67
N GLY A 117 -12.47 2.28 -5.94
CA GLY A 117 -12.89 0.88 -5.94
C GLY A 117 -12.43 0.09 -7.16
N ASN A 118 -11.41 0.56 -7.85
CA ASN A 118 -10.79 -0.17 -8.95
C ASN A 118 -10.05 -1.43 -8.44
N ASP A 119 -9.60 -2.27 -9.38
CA ASP A 119 -8.98 -3.57 -9.09
C ASP A 119 -9.85 -4.47 -8.20
N GLN A 120 -11.18 -4.36 -8.30
CA GLN A 120 -12.16 -5.11 -7.51
C GLN A 120 -12.06 -4.86 -5.98
N LEU A 121 -11.37 -3.80 -5.55
CA LEU A 121 -11.29 -3.40 -4.15
C LEU A 121 -12.42 -2.41 -3.80
N VAL A 122 -13.66 -2.86 -4.06
CA VAL A 122 -14.86 -2.02 -3.97
C VAL A 122 -15.17 -1.52 -2.56
N ALA A 123 -14.66 -2.17 -1.52
CA ALA A 123 -14.78 -1.72 -0.13
C ALA A 123 -14.27 -0.28 0.06
N PHE A 124 -13.28 0.15 -0.71
CA PHE A 124 -12.76 1.52 -0.67
C PHE A 124 -13.82 2.59 -1.00
N LYS A 125 -14.85 2.26 -1.80
CA LYS A 125 -15.96 3.20 -2.11
C LYS A 125 -16.75 3.63 -0.87
N SER A 126 -16.69 2.86 0.21
CA SER A 126 -17.30 3.20 1.49
C SER A 126 -16.44 4.15 2.34
N GLY A 127 -15.31 4.61 1.80
CA GLY A 127 -14.39 5.51 2.49
C GLY A 127 -15.00 6.87 2.80
N THR A 128 -14.76 7.36 4.00
CA THR A 128 -15.09 8.72 4.46
C THR A 128 -13.81 9.52 4.66
N ASP A 129 -13.92 10.83 4.91
CA ASP A 129 -12.79 11.74 5.14
C ASP A 129 -11.69 11.60 4.09
N VAL A 130 -12.10 11.54 2.82
CA VAL A 130 -11.20 11.31 1.70
C VAL A 130 -10.33 12.53 1.46
N LEU A 131 -9.02 12.37 1.60
CA LEU A 131 -8.00 13.34 1.23
C LEU A 131 -7.21 12.80 0.02
N ALA A 132 -7.44 13.39 -1.15
CA ALA A 132 -6.78 13.03 -2.41
C ALA A 132 -6.06 14.26 -2.99
N PRO A 133 -4.82 14.55 -2.54
CA PRO A 133 -4.07 15.73 -2.99
C PRO A 133 -3.71 15.61 -4.48
N LYS A 134 -4.07 16.65 -5.27
CA LYS A 134 -3.98 16.63 -6.74
C LYS A 134 -2.63 17.12 -7.28
N GLN A 135 -1.77 17.68 -6.45
CA GLN A 135 -0.48 18.22 -6.86
C GLN A 135 0.42 17.11 -7.44
N ARG A 136 1.28 17.49 -8.38
CA ARG A 136 2.15 16.57 -9.13
C ARG A 136 3.12 15.80 -8.22
N GLU A 137 3.63 16.45 -7.19
CA GLU A 137 4.55 15.88 -6.20
C GLU A 137 3.94 14.74 -5.39
N ASN A 138 2.61 14.63 -5.35
CA ASN A 138 1.87 13.56 -4.69
C ASN A 138 1.67 12.33 -5.58
N ASN A 139 2.14 12.37 -6.81
CA ASN A 139 2.21 11.19 -7.65
C ASN A 139 3.24 10.21 -7.07
N VAL A 140 2.85 8.94 -7.01
CA VAL A 140 3.63 7.86 -6.38
C VAL A 140 5.05 7.76 -6.92
N ARG A 141 5.26 7.94 -8.23
CA ARG A 141 6.62 7.90 -8.80
C ARG A 141 7.54 8.99 -8.23
N TYR A 142 7.04 10.21 -7.99
CA TYR A 142 7.85 11.27 -7.39
C TYR A 142 8.14 10.99 -5.92
N ILE A 143 7.18 10.42 -5.20
CA ILE A 143 7.37 9.99 -3.81
C ILE A 143 8.46 8.90 -3.75
N ILE A 144 8.43 7.94 -4.65
CA ILE A 144 9.47 6.90 -4.78
C ILE A 144 10.83 7.52 -5.10
N MET A 145 10.91 8.43 -6.09
CA MET A 145 12.16 9.13 -6.43
C MET A 145 12.72 9.91 -5.24
N ASN A 146 11.86 10.59 -4.49
CA ASN A 146 12.27 11.36 -3.30
C ASN A 146 12.78 10.44 -2.19
N TYR A 147 12.19 9.26 -2.02
CA TYR A 147 12.70 8.24 -1.11
C TYR A 147 14.12 7.81 -1.50
N PHE A 148 14.37 7.45 -2.76
CA PHE A 148 15.71 7.10 -3.23
C PHE A 148 16.72 8.23 -3.01
N ARG A 149 16.33 9.48 -3.30
CA ARG A 149 17.19 10.66 -3.06
C ARG A 149 17.50 10.85 -1.58
N ALA A 150 16.51 10.66 -0.71
CA ALA A 150 16.70 10.79 0.74
C ALA A 150 17.64 9.71 1.30
N MET A 151 17.53 8.47 0.80
CA MET A 151 18.44 7.38 1.19
C MET A 151 19.86 7.65 0.72
N MET A 152 20.03 8.09 -0.53
CA MET A 152 21.32 8.45 -1.10
C MET A 152 21.98 9.61 -0.32
N ALA A 153 21.21 10.64 0.06
CA ALA A 153 21.72 11.77 0.85
C ALA A 153 22.20 11.35 2.25
N GLN A 154 21.70 10.21 2.77
CA GLN A 154 22.15 9.62 4.04
C GLN A 154 23.28 8.60 3.85
N GLY A 155 23.80 8.41 2.63
CA GLY A 155 24.79 7.38 2.33
C GLY A 155 24.26 5.94 2.49
N LYS A 156 22.95 5.74 2.40
CA LYS A 156 22.30 4.42 2.57
C LYS A 156 21.85 3.87 1.24
N GLU A 157 21.95 2.56 1.10
CA GLU A 157 21.34 1.81 0.00
C GLU A 157 19.89 1.45 0.32
N VAL A 158 19.07 1.31 -0.72
CA VAL A 158 17.71 0.80 -0.60
C VAL A 158 17.74 -0.71 -0.73
N GLU A 159 17.32 -1.40 0.33
CA GLU A 159 17.21 -2.85 0.37
C GLU A 159 15.75 -3.29 0.31
N SER A 160 15.50 -4.41 -0.37
CA SER A 160 14.21 -5.09 -0.40
C SER A 160 14.32 -6.46 0.26
N LYS A 161 13.38 -6.75 1.16
CA LYS A 161 13.27 -8.05 1.86
C LYS A 161 11.83 -8.54 1.82
N ILE A 162 11.68 -9.86 1.68
CA ILE A 162 10.39 -10.52 1.84
C ILE A 162 10.13 -10.65 3.35
N GLU A 163 9.09 -9.99 3.85
CA GLU A 163 8.79 -9.92 5.28
C GLU A 163 7.56 -10.75 5.69
N GLY A 164 7.00 -11.53 4.75
CA GLY A 164 5.84 -12.38 5.02
C GLY A 164 4.58 -11.62 5.43
N ARG A 165 4.35 -10.43 4.85
CA ARG A 165 3.18 -9.60 5.18
C ARG A 165 1.88 -10.20 4.67
N CYS A 166 1.93 -10.91 3.54
CA CYS A 166 0.87 -11.75 3.02
C CYS A 166 1.45 -13.14 2.75
N VAL A 167 0.91 -14.16 3.40
CA VAL A 167 1.37 -15.56 3.29
C VAL A 167 0.25 -16.38 2.66
N VAL A 168 0.60 -17.15 1.63
CA VAL A 168 -0.32 -18.08 0.96
C VAL A 168 -0.07 -19.48 1.53
N VAL A 169 -1.13 -20.12 2.03
CA VAL A 169 -1.08 -21.48 2.57
C VAL A 169 -1.91 -22.44 1.70
N ASN A 170 -1.61 -23.73 1.79
CA ASN A 170 -2.51 -24.76 1.29
C ASN A 170 -3.64 -24.94 2.32
N GLU A 171 -4.85 -25.26 1.88
CA GLU A 171 -5.91 -25.74 2.78
C GLU A 171 -5.53 -27.06 3.43
#